data_4103cd1e4b8aa9d5227758556a4797a6
#
_entry.id   4103cd1e4b8aa9d5227758556a4797a6
#
_cell.length_a   1.000
_cell.length_b   1.000
_cell.length_c   1.000
_cell.angle_alpha   90.00
_cell.angle_beta   90.00
_cell.angle_gamma   90.00
#
_symmetry.space_group_name_H-M   'P 1'
#
loop_
_entity.id
_entity.type
_entity.pdbx_description
1 polymer ?
#
loop_
_entity_poly.entity_id
_entity_poly.type
_entity_poly.pdbx_seq_one_letter_code
_entity_poly.pdbx_strand_id
1 'polypeptide(L)'
;MFRLIKSFGFAAAGITHAFKTQPNFRFHTLASILVVLAGFFFKLNAAEWLWILAAIAMVLVAELLNTAIEVLVDLVSPEYNKKAGIVKDAAAGAVLIAAIIAVGIGLIIFIPKIF
;
A
#
# COMPACT_ATOMS: atom_id res chain seq x y z
N MET A 1 27.50 -1.85 -8.92
CA MET A 1 27.25 -0.98 -7.76
C MET A 1 26.51 0.30 -8.13
N PHE A 2 26.90 1.04 -9.15
CA PHE A 2 26.16 2.24 -9.57
C PHE A 2 24.72 1.95 -9.96
N ARG A 3 24.44 0.81 -10.59
CA ARG A 3 23.07 0.41 -10.91
C ARG A 3 22.20 0.24 -9.68
N LEU A 4 22.75 -0.38 -8.65
CA LEU A 4 22.01 -0.62 -7.41
C LEU A 4 21.68 0.71 -6.72
N ILE A 5 22.65 1.61 -6.63
CA ILE A 5 22.43 2.92 -6.02
C ILE A 5 21.38 3.71 -6.80
N LYS A 6 21.45 3.70 -8.14
CA LYS A 6 20.45 4.36 -8.99
C LYS A 6 19.06 3.75 -8.80
N SER A 7 18.98 2.42 -8.63
CA SER A 7 17.69 1.75 -8.39
C SER A 7 17.04 2.21 -7.10
N PHE A 8 17.80 2.39 -6.03
CA PHE A 8 17.26 2.97 -4.79
C PHE A 8 16.77 4.39 -5.01
N GLY A 9 17.49 5.20 -5.78
CA GLY A 9 17.07 6.55 -6.14
C GLY A 9 15.75 6.57 -6.89
N PHE A 10 15.57 5.69 -7.87
CA PHE A 10 14.32 5.57 -8.62
C PHE A 10 13.18 5.10 -7.72
N ALA A 11 13.42 4.13 -6.86
CA ALA A 11 12.42 3.65 -5.91
C ALA A 11 11.96 4.78 -4.98
N ALA A 12 12.91 5.53 -4.42
CA ALA A 12 12.59 6.66 -3.56
C ALA A 12 11.78 7.72 -4.31
N ALA A 13 12.12 8.00 -5.56
CA ALA A 13 11.37 8.94 -6.40
C ALA A 13 9.94 8.47 -6.64
N GLY A 14 9.75 7.19 -6.92
CA GLY A 14 8.41 6.61 -7.12
C GLY A 14 7.55 6.66 -5.87
N ILE A 15 8.10 6.31 -4.73
CA ILE A 15 7.40 6.40 -3.45
C ILE A 15 7.04 7.85 -3.13
N THR A 16 7.96 8.78 -3.34
CA THR A 16 7.72 10.20 -3.14
C THR A 16 6.61 10.72 -4.05
N HIS A 17 6.62 10.31 -5.32
CA HIS A 17 5.57 10.68 -6.27
C HIS A 17 4.19 10.21 -5.77
N ALA A 18 4.08 8.95 -5.37
CA ALA A 18 2.84 8.40 -4.84
C ALA A 18 2.37 9.16 -3.60
N PHE A 19 3.28 9.46 -2.69
CA PHE A 19 2.95 10.21 -1.47
C PHE A 19 2.45 11.62 -1.80
N LYS A 20 3.04 12.29 -2.77
CA LYS A 20 2.65 13.64 -3.16
C LYS A 20 1.34 13.69 -3.93
N THR A 21 1.04 12.67 -4.75
CA THR A 21 -0.08 12.72 -5.69
C THR A 21 -1.28 11.86 -5.29
N GLN A 22 -1.10 10.90 -4.37
CA GLN A 22 -2.14 9.93 -4.02
C GLN A 22 -2.60 10.08 -2.58
N PRO A 23 -3.79 10.66 -2.32
CA PRO A 23 -4.31 10.77 -0.97
C PRO A 23 -4.47 9.41 -0.28
N ASN A 24 -4.87 8.38 -1.02
CA ASN A 24 -5.00 7.02 -0.48
C ASN A 24 -3.67 6.48 0.02
N PHE A 25 -2.58 6.73 -0.71
CA PHE A 25 -1.25 6.30 -0.29
C PHE A 25 -0.84 6.99 1.02
N ARG A 26 -1.11 8.29 1.16
CA ARG A 26 -0.86 9.02 2.41
C ARG A 26 -1.67 8.44 3.55
N PHE A 27 -2.95 8.15 3.32
CA PHE A 27 -3.83 7.55 4.33
C PHE A 27 -3.29 6.21 4.81
N HIS A 28 -2.95 5.32 3.88
CA HIS A 28 -2.42 3.99 4.23
C HIS A 28 -1.06 4.07 4.90
N THR A 29 -0.21 5.02 4.52
CA THR A 29 1.07 5.25 5.19
C THR A 29 0.86 5.68 6.65
N LEU A 30 -0.04 6.64 6.88
CA LEU A 30 -0.36 7.09 8.24
C LEU A 30 -0.96 5.95 9.06
N ALA A 31 -1.91 5.22 8.50
CA ALA A 31 -2.52 4.07 9.17
C ALA A 31 -1.46 3.03 9.54
N SER A 32 -0.49 2.77 8.65
CA SER A 32 0.61 1.85 8.90
C SER A 32 1.47 2.29 10.07
N ILE A 33 1.79 3.58 10.14
CA ILE A 33 2.56 4.14 11.27
C ILE A 33 1.79 3.93 12.58
N LEU A 34 0.50 4.23 12.60
CA LEU A 34 -0.32 4.07 13.80
C LEU A 34 -0.40 2.61 14.23
N VAL A 35 -0.51 1.67 13.28
CA VAL A 35 -0.53 0.24 13.56
C VAL A 35 0.79 -0.23 14.16
N VAL A 36 1.93 0.25 13.64
CA VAL A 36 3.25 -0.09 14.19
C VAL A 36 3.38 0.42 15.61
N LEU A 37 2.94 1.66 15.87
CA LEU A 37 2.94 2.22 17.22
C LEU A 37 2.06 1.40 18.18
N ALA A 38 0.87 1.01 17.72
CA ALA A 38 -0.02 0.14 18.49
C ALA A 38 0.63 -1.22 18.77
N GLY A 39 1.38 -1.76 17.79
CA GLY A 39 2.10 -3.01 17.95
C GLY A 39 3.12 -2.96 19.08
N PHE A 40 3.85 -1.86 19.19
CA PHE A 40 4.78 -1.66 20.31
C PHE A 40 4.02 -1.48 21.63
N PHE A 41 2.93 -0.73 21.63
CA PHE A 41 2.13 -0.52 22.82
C PHE A 41 1.55 -1.83 23.36
N PHE A 42 1.02 -2.68 22.50
CA PHE A 42 0.41 -3.96 22.89
C PHE A 42 1.42 -5.10 22.94
N LYS A 43 2.70 -4.83 22.71
CA LYS A 43 3.80 -5.81 22.82
C LYS A 43 3.56 -7.06 21.96
N LEU A 44 3.40 -6.86 20.67
CA LEU A 44 3.21 -7.96 19.72
C LEU A 44 4.39 -8.93 19.78
N ASN A 45 4.10 -10.23 19.69
CA ASN A 45 5.13 -11.24 19.55
C ASN A 45 5.65 -11.30 18.09
N ALA A 46 6.68 -12.10 17.86
CA ALA A 46 7.33 -12.16 16.54
C ALA A 46 6.37 -12.60 15.43
N ALA A 47 5.50 -13.58 15.69
CA ALA A 47 4.54 -14.06 14.71
C ALA A 47 3.51 -12.96 14.36
N GLU A 48 3.03 -12.25 15.36
CA GLU A 48 2.08 -11.14 15.17
C GLU A 48 2.73 -10.01 14.36
N TRP A 49 3.99 -9.68 14.65
CA TRP A 49 4.73 -8.69 13.87
C TRP A 49 4.86 -9.10 12.40
N LEU A 50 5.14 -10.37 12.14
CA LEU A 50 5.25 -10.85 10.75
C LEU A 50 3.94 -10.63 9.99
N TRP A 51 2.80 -10.94 10.61
CA TRP A 51 1.50 -10.73 9.96
C TRP A 51 1.19 -9.25 9.76
N ILE A 52 1.50 -8.40 10.72
CA ILE A 52 1.28 -6.96 10.61
C ILE A 52 2.16 -6.35 9.52
N LEU A 53 3.43 -6.73 9.48
CA LEU A 53 4.34 -6.23 8.44
C LEU A 53 3.92 -6.71 7.05
N ALA A 54 3.46 -7.96 6.94
CA ALA A 54 2.94 -8.50 5.67
C ALA A 54 1.69 -7.73 5.22
N ALA A 55 0.78 -7.42 6.15
CA ALA A 55 -0.43 -6.65 5.85
C ALA A 55 -0.08 -5.25 5.36
N ILE A 56 0.82 -4.55 6.05
CA ILE A 56 1.28 -3.22 5.65
C ILE A 56 1.93 -3.25 4.27
N ALA A 57 2.85 -4.19 4.06
CA ALA A 57 3.54 -4.32 2.78
C ALA A 57 2.57 -4.58 1.63
N MET A 58 1.61 -5.47 1.83
CA MET A 58 0.61 -5.81 0.81
C MET A 58 -0.17 -4.58 0.36
N VAL A 59 -0.64 -3.77 1.30
CA VAL A 59 -1.42 -2.56 0.99
C VAL A 59 -0.56 -1.52 0.29
N LEU A 60 0.63 -1.24 0.82
CA LEU A 60 1.50 -0.21 0.23
C LEU A 60 1.99 -0.61 -1.15
N VAL A 61 2.34 -1.88 -1.36
CA VAL A 61 2.75 -2.39 -2.67
C VAL A 61 1.57 -2.29 -3.65
N ALA A 62 0.37 -2.70 -3.24
CA ALA A 62 -0.82 -2.59 -4.09
C ALA A 62 -1.09 -1.13 -4.50
N GLU A 63 -0.95 -0.19 -3.56
CA GLU A 63 -1.12 1.23 -3.83
C GLU A 63 -0.10 1.77 -4.84
N LEU A 64 1.17 1.38 -4.69
CA LEU A 64 2.21 1.79 -5.64
C LEU A 64 1.96 1.23 -7.03
N LEU A 65 1.55 -0.03 -7.13
CA LEU A 65 1.21 -0.65 -8.41
C LEU A 65 -0.01 0.02 -9.03
N ASN A 66 -1.03 0.35 -8.23
CA ASN A 66 -2.19 1.08 -8.72
C ASN A 66 -1.78 2.45 -9.27
N THR A 67 -0.92 3.17 -8.57
CA THR A 67 -0.39 4.46 -9.03
C THR A 67 0.34 4.32 -10.36
N ALA A 68 1.20 3.30 -10.48
CA ALA A 68 1.94 3.04 -11.72
C ALA A 68 0.99 2.74 -12.89
N ILE A 69 -0.04 1.94 -12.63
CA ILE A 69 -1.04 1.58 -13.65
C ILE A 69 -1.82 2.82 -14.08
N GLU A 70 -2.25 3.67 -13.14
CA GLU A 70 -2.95 4.91 -13.48
C GLU A 70 -2.12 5.83 -14.37
N VAL A 71 -0.84 6.02 -14.01
CA VAL A 71 0.07 6.84 -14.82
C VAL A 71 0.26 6.23 -16.20
N LEU A 72 0.44 4.91 -16.29
CA LEU A 72 0.61 4.21 -17.55
C LEU A 72 -0.64 4.35 -18.43
N VAL A 73 -1.82 4.16 -17.85
CA VAL A 73 -3.09 4.28 -18.61
C VAL A 73 -3.27 5.70 -19.12
N ASP A 74 -2.98 6.71 -18.30
CA ASP A 74 -3.11 8.11 -18.73
C ASP A 74 -2.12 8.46 -19.83
N LEU A 75 -0.95 7.83 -19.85
CA LEU A 75 0.04 8.01 -20.91
C LEU A 75 -0.42 7.39 -22.24
N VAL A 76 -0.97 6.18 -22.18
CA VAL A 76 -1.38 5.40 -23.37
C VAL A 76 -2.75 5.83 -23.88
N SER A 77 -3.66 6.17 -22.97
CA SER A 77 -5.06 6.52 -23.31
C SER A 77 -5.48 7.76 -22.51
N PRO A 78 -5.03 8.96 -22.92
CA PRO A 78 -5.34 10.19 -22.19
C PRO A 78 -6.83 10.55 -22.22
N GLU A 79 -7.56 10.09 -23.25
CA GLU A 79 -9.01 10.28 -23.31
C GLU A 79 -9.73 9.06 -22.77
N TYR A 80 -10.97 9.26 -22.30
CA TYR A 80 -11.77 8.16 -21.76
C TYR A 80 -11.92 7.04 -22.78
N ASN A 81 -11.65 5.82 -22.32
CA ASN A 81 -11.81 4.59 -23.09
C ASN A 81 -12.32 3.53 -22.12
N LYS A 82 -13.33 2.75 -22.55
CA LYS A 82 -13.94 1.74 -21.70
C LYS A 82 -12.94 0.72 -21.16
N LYS A 83 -12.01 0.26 -22.01
CA LYS A 83 -10.98 -0.70 -21.61
C LYS A 83 -9.98 -0.07 -20.64
N ALA A 84 -9.61 1.17 -20.86
CA ALA A 84 -8.75 1.91 -19.94
C ALA A 84 -9.40 2.05 -18.57
N GLY A 85 -10.71 2.32 -18.53
CA GLY A 85 -11.49 2.35 -17.29
C GLY A 85 -11.49 1.02 -16.56
N ILE A 86 -11.63 -0.09 -17.29
CA ILE A 86 -11.59 -1.44 -16.70
C ILE A 86 -10.23 -1.70 -16.06
N VAL A 87 -9.13 -1.31 -16.71
CA VAL A 87 -7.78 -1.47 -16.17
C VAL A 87 -7.63 -0.70 -14.85
N LYS A 88 -8.07 0.54 -14.83
CA LYS A 88 -8.01 1.37 -13.60
C LYS A 88 -8.87 0.79 -12.49
N ASP A 89 -10.08 0.32 -12.82
CA ASP A 89 -10.99 -0.27 -11.84
C ASP A 89 -10.42 -1.56 -11.26
N ALA A 90 -9.83 -2.41 -12.08
CA ALA A 90 -9.20 -3.64 -11.61
C ALA A 90 -8.03 -3.35 -10.68
N ALA A 91 -7.22 -2.36 -11.01
CA ALA A 91 -6.10 -1.95 -10.16
C ALA A 91 -6.59 -1.41 -8.82
N ALA A 92 -7.65 -0.60 -8.83
CA ALA A 92 -8.28 -0.10 -7.61
C ALA A 92 -8.89 -1.25 -6.79
N GLY A 93 -9.48 -2.23 -7.46
CA GLY A 93 -10.02 -3.43 -6.81
C GLY A 93 -8.95 -4.23 -6.08
N ALA A 94 -7.75 -4.33 -6.64
CA ALA A 94 -6.62 -4.98 -5.98
C ALA A 94 -6.27 -4.28 -4.65
N VAL A 95 -6.25 -2.96 -4.64
CA VAL A 95 -6.02 -2.18 -3.42
C VAL A 95 -7.12 -2.45 -2.39
N LEU A 96 -8.37 -2.47 -2.83
CA LEU A 96 -9.50 -2.71 -1.94
C LEU A 96 -9.40 -4.09 -1.27
N ILE A 97 -9.10 -5.13 -2.04
CA ILE A 97 -8.93 -6.49 -1.50
C ILE A 97 -7.80 -6.51 -0.48
N ALA A 98 -6.65 -5.90 -0.82
CA ALA A 98 -5.51 -5.84 0.09
C ALA A 98 -5.87 -5.12 1.39
N ALA A 99 -6.60 -4.01 1.30
CA ALA A 99 -7.01 -3.23 2.47
C ALA A 99 -8.00 -4.01 3.36
N ILE A 100 -8.95 -4.71 2.77
CA ILE A 100 -9.91 -5.52 3.53
C ILE A 100 -9.19 -6.62 4.30
N ILE A 101 -8.26 -7.33 3.65
CA ILE A 101 -7.49 -8.39 4.29
C ILE A 101 -6.61 -7.82 5.40
N ALA A 102 -5.98 -6.67 5.15
CA ALA A 102 -5.13 -6.01 6.15
C ALA A 102 -5.94 -5.63 7.40
N VAL A 103 -7.14 -5.08 7.22
CA VAL A 103 -8.03 -4.76 8.33
C VAL A 103 -8.40 -6.04 9.08
N GLY A 104 -8.71 -7.13 8.38
CA GLY A 104 -8.99 -8.42 9.00
C GLY A 104 -7.84 -8.92 9.86
N ILE A 105 -6.62 -8.85 9.36
CA ILE A 105 -5.41 -9.23 10.10
C ILE A 105 -5.28 -8.38 11.36
N GLY A 106 -5.44 -7.06 11.22
CA GLY A 106 -5.36 -6.14 12.36
C GLY A 106 -6.40 -6.44 13.43
N LEU A 107 -7.63 -6.69 13.04
CA LEU A 107 -8.70 -7.02 13.97
C LEU A 107 -8.42 -8.34 14.71
N ILE A 108 -7.97 -9.36 14.00
CA ILE A 108 -7.65 -10.66 14.60
C ILE A 108 -6.56 -10.52 15.65
N ILE A 109 -5.57 -9.67 15.39
CA ILE A 109 -4.42 -9.50 16.30
C ILE A 109 -4.75 -8.58 17.46
N PHE A 110 -5.39 -7.43 17.20
CA PHE A 110 -5.55 -6.39 18.22
C PHE A 110 -6.78 -6.56 19.10
N ILE A 111 -7.90 -7.07 18.58
CA ILE A 111 -9.14 -7.19 19.37
C ILE A 111 -8.92 -8.02 20.64
N PRO A 112 -8.27 -9.22 20.60
CA PRO A 112 -8.03 -9.99 21.82
C PRO A 112 -7.16 -9.27 22.85
N LYS A 113 -6.36 -8.29 22.42
CA LYS A 113 -5.47 -7.54 23.31
C LYS A 113 -6.18 -6.36 23.97
N ILE A 114 -7.25 -5.87 23.36
CA ILE A 114 -8.03 -4.76 23.89
C ILE A 114 -9.13 -5.28 24.82
N PHE A 115 -9.71 -6.41 24.50
CA PHE A 115 -10.78 -7.05 25.24
C PHE A 115 -10.32 -8.40 25.82
#